data_a256c0026d1c7682c3c870a303e01c04
#
_entry.id   a256c0026d1c7682c3c870a303e01c04
#
_cell.length_a   1.000
_cell.length_b   1.000
_cell.length_c   1.000
_cell.angle_alpha   90.00
_cell.angle_beta   90.00
_cell.angle_gamma   90.00
#
_symmetry.space_group_name_H-M   'P 1'
#
loop_
_entity.id
_entity.type
_entity.pdbx_description
1 polymer ?
#
loop_
_entity_poly.entity_id
_entity_poly.type
_entity_poly.pdbx_seq_one_letter_code
_entity_poly.pdbx_strand_id
1 'polypeptide(L)'
;MMSGRRLWITLAAVLGGIILILLIAIPFLLNADNYRPRIQTMLSDATGRQVTLGHLSFSLFSGSLTADQLSISDDPAFSQQPFVQAQQIHIGIEVKPLIFDKEVKIQSITIDTPKISLIQNQANVWNYASLGNASKRSNKPETQSSMPNLSIGVLEVKDGQVTITDLGAPTPPRVIQNVQAKISDFSLTTPFTYSLSAAFPGNGTVSVSGKGGPFNQADASKTPFTAKIEVKHADLVGGGFVPPSAGVAGIADLNADVTSNGQTAHVQGTIDATQLKLAVNGSPAPRPVHVNFTMDQNLASLTGQLQNTTLAYGKALFNIAGTYQTQGAKTTLNATASTQGAPINDLEDFLPALGIQMPSGSKLQGGTLTTNLAITGATDAPVISGPVRLNNTTLAGFDLASKMGPAAALVGAKPGTGTVVQILSLNLREAGGGIQAQNILLTVAGLGTATGNGTVSPAKALNFHVVAKLQGGVASAATSAISMIGGTAGGLVGGALKNGIPVTITGTASSPIITPDMKGLTGGGTGPLNAGSLLGKKGLPSQIPTKGLGNSLGGLLGKH
;
A
#
# COMPACT_ATOMS: atom_id res chain seq x y z
N MET A 1 10.51 7.77 -9.22
CA MET A 1 11.38 6.58 -9.23
C MET A 1 12.46 6.57 -10.34
N MET A 2 12.74 7.69 -10.99
CA MET A 2 13.87 7.80 -11.95
C MET A 2 15.26 7.92 -11.29
N SER A 3 15.36 7.94 -9.96
CA SER A 3 16.61 8.27 -9.25
C SER A 3 17.55 7.09 -9.00
N GLY A 4 17.07 5.90 -8.78
CA GLY A 4 17.93 4.73 -8.52
C GLY A 4 18.84 4.37 -9.70
N ARG A 5 18.39 4.66 -10.91
CA ARG A 5 19.09 4.42 -12.17
C ARG A 5 20.37 5.26 -12.32
N ARG A 6 20.35 6.52 -11.87
CA ARG A 6 21.54 7.39 -11.88
C ARG A 6 22.54 7.01 -10.80
N LEU A 7 22.06 6.48 -9.67
CA LEU A 7 22.92 6.02 -8.59
C LEU A 7 23.84 4.88 -9.05
N TRP A 8 23.30 3.87 -9.74
CA TRP A 8 24.08 2.74 -10.25
C TRP A 8 25.06 3.15 -11.35
N ILE A 9 24.65 4.08 -12.23
CA ILE A 9 25.53 4.61 -13.28
C ILE A 9 26.64 5.46 -12.68
N THR A 10 26.36 6.29 -11.67
CA THR A 10 27.39 7.10 -11.01
C THR A 10 28.27 6.26 -10.10
N LEU A 11 27.75 5.25 -9.40
CA LEU A 11 28.59 4.29 -8.67
C LEU A 11 29.48 3.48 -9.61
N ALA A 12 28.96 3.02 -10.75
CA ALA A 12 29.76 2.33 -11.77
C ALA A 12 30.78 3.27 -12.43
N ALA A 13 30.43 4.54 -12.66
CA ALA A 13 31.37 5.54 -13.21
C ALA A 13 32.45 5.94 -12.20
N VAL A 14 32.09 6.09 -10.92
CA VAL A 14 33.03 6.34 -9.83
C VAL A 14 33.96 5.15 -9.66
N LEU A 15 33.42 3.93 -9.66
CA LEU A 15 34.20 2.71 -9.59
C LEU A 15 35.09 2.52 -10.81
N GLY A 16 34.59 2.78 -12.03
CA GLY A 16 35.35 2.78 -13.28
C GLY A 16 36.45 3.85 -13.29
N GLY A 17 36.17 5.02 -12.71
CA GLY A 17 37.20 6.07 -12.50
C GLY A 17 38.28 5.62 -11.53
N ILE A 18 37.96 4.99 -10.42
CA ILE A 18 38.89 4.41 -9.46
C ILE A 18 39.78 3.37 -10.16
N ILE A 19 39.18 2.51 -10.97
CA ILE A 19 39.90 1.46 -11.73
C ILE A 19 40.85 2.05 -12.76
N LEU A 20 40.41 3.02 -13.57
CA LEU A 20 41.22 3.65 -14.60
C LEU A 20 42.44 4.38 -14.00
N ILE A 21 42.27 4.97 -12.83
CA ILE A 21 43.34 5.70 -12.12
C ILE A 21 44.39 4.75 -11.56
N LEU A 22 43.94 3.61 -11.03
CA LEU A 22 44.86 2.57 -10.54
C LEU A 22 45.66 1.94 -11.67
N LEU A 23 45.10 1.81 -12.88
CA LEU A 23 45.80 1.35 -14.09
C LEU A 23 47.00 2.22 -14.50
N ILE A 24 46.96 3.53 -14.21
CA ILE A 24 48.01 4.47 -14.54
C ILE A 24 49.10 4.51 -13.45
N ALA A 25 48.80 4.10 -12.20
CA ALA A 25 49.73 4.18 -11.06
C ALA A 25 50.70 2.98 -10.92
N ILE A 26 50.48 1.89 -11.63
CA ILE A 26 51.19 0.61 -11.49
C ILE A 26 52.69 0.61 -11.90
N PRO A 27 53.21 1.44 -12.81
CA PRO A 27 54.63 1.42 -13.16
C PRO A 27 55.59 1.83 -12.03
N PHE A 28 55.08 2.29 -10.88
CA PHE A 28 55.88 2.97 -9.85
C PHE A 28 55.88 2.30 -8.47
N LEU A 29 55.97 1.02 -8.43
CA LEU A 29 55.71 0.08 -7.35
C LEU A 29 56.58 0.13 -6.06
N LEU A 30 57.44 1.12 -5.86
CA LEU A 30 58.32 1.11 -4.68
C LEU A 30 57.80 1.90 -3.48
N ASN A 31 56.79 2.77 -3.64
CA ASN A 31 56.15 3.46 -2.54
C ASN A 31 54.74 3.94 -2.95
N ALA A 32 53.75 3.08 -2.85
CA ALA A 32 52.37 3.34 -3.28
C ALA A 32 51.77 4.61 -2.63
N ASP A 33 52.16 4.91 -1.40
CA ASP A 33 51.64 6.07 -0.67
C ASP A 33 52.05 7.41 -1.27
N ASN A 34 53.18 7.49 -2.01
CA ASN A 34 53.59 8.71 -2.68
C ASN A 34 52.62 9.14 -3.79
N TYR A 35 51.79 8.23 -4.29
CA TYR A 35 50.79 8.49 -5.33
C TYR A 35 49.43 8.86 -4.75
N ARG A 36 49.24 8.74 -3.44
CA ARG A 36 48.00 9.05 -2.76
C ARG A 36 47.44 10.44 -3.13
N PRO A 37 48.19 11.54 -3.08
CA PRO A 37 47.67 12.86 -3.44
C PRO A 37 47.15 12.93 -4.88
N ARG A 38 47.90 12.29 -5.82
CA ARG A 38 47.52 12.26 -7.23
C ARG A 38 46.23 11.45 -7.46
N ILE A 39 46.10 10.31 -6.80
CA ILE A 39 44.89 9.45 -6.83
C ILE A 39 43.70 10.20 -6.23
N GLN A 40 43.90 10.86 -5.10
CA GLN A 40 42.85 11.70 -4.48
C GLN A 40 42.35 12.81 -5.41
N THR A 41 43.27 13.52 -6.08
CA THR A 41 42.92 14.58 -7.04
C THR A 41 42.13 14.00 -8.21
N MET A 42 42.60 12.92 -8.82
CA MET A 42 41.92 12.29 -9.95
C MET A 42 40.52 11.75 -9.57
N LEU A 43 40.37 11.15 -8.39
CA LEU A 43 39.07 10.70 -7.86
C LEU A 43 38.17 11.89 -7.58
N SER A 44 38.73 12.97 -7.05
CA SER A 44 37.97 14.20 -6.77
C SER A 44 37.45 14.83 -8.07
N ASP A 45 38.28 14.87 -9.11
CA ASP A 45 37.92 15.38 -10.44
C ASP A 45 36.82 14.48 -11.08
N ALA A 46 36.98 13.17 -10.97
CA ALA A 46 36.02 12.22 -11.54
C ALA A 46 34.65 12.25 -10.83
N THR A 47 34.65 12.42 -9.51
CA THR A 47 33.42 12.45 -8.70
C THR A 47 32.77 13.84 -8.63
N GLY A 48 33.56 14.90 -8.86
CA GLY A 48 33.17 16.28 -8.58
C GLY A 48 33.06 16.60 -7.08
N ARG A 49 33.65 15.74 -6.23
CA ARG A 49 33.62 15.81 -4.77
C ARG A 49 35.02 15.65 -4.20
N GLN A 50 35.27 16.21 -3.04
CA GLN A 50 36.53 15.98 -2.35
C GLN A 50 36.63 14.51 -1.92
N VAL A 51 37.70 13.85 -2.38
CA VAL A 51 38.02 12.46 -2.01
C VAL A 51 39.30 12.46 -1.18
N THR A 52 39.26 11.76 -0.05
CA THR A 52 40.38 11.53 0.82
C THR A 52 40.63 10.03 0.96
N LEU A 53 41.88 9.64 0.95
CA LEU A 53 42.34 8.27 1.20
C LEU A 53 43.35 8.32 2.35
N GLY A 54 43.34 7.31 3.19
CA GLY A 54 44.38 7.06 4.17
C GLY A 54 45.63 6.48 3.50
N HIS A 55 46.30 5.59 4.22
CA HIS A 55 47.55 4.98 3.73
C HIS A 55 47.30 4.04 2.55
N LEU A 56 48.16 4.13 1.51
CA LEU A 56 48.18 3.19 0.39
C LEU A 56 49.31 2.21 0.54
N SER A 57 49.01 0.93 0.48
CA SER A 57 49.99 -0.14 0.53
C SER A 57 49.85 -1.10 -0.67
N PHE A 58 50.96 -1.57 -1.20
CA PHE A 58 50.97 -2.57 -2.27
C PHE A 58 51.82 -3.78 -1.88
N SER A 59 51.25 -4.96 -2.05
CA SER A 59 51.93 -6.24 -1.86
C SER A 59 52.19 -6.91 -3.20
N LEU A 60 53.46 -7.01 -3.58
CA LEU A 60 53.88 -7.69 -4.81
C LEU A 60 53.57 -9.19 -4.81
N PHE A 61 53.66 -9.84 -3.62
CA PHE A 61 53.45 -11.29 -3.51
C PHE A 61 51.98 -11.68 -3.70
N SER A 62 51.05 -10.86 -3.21
CA SER A 62 49.62 -11.10 -3.35
C SER A 62 49.01 -10.36 -4.54
N GLY A 63 49.73 -9.43 -5.17
CA GLY A 63 49.19 -8.56 -6.21
C GLY A 63 48.06 -7.66 -5.69
N SER A 64 48.06 -7.30 -4.40
CA SER A 64 47.01 -6.51 -3.79
C SER A 64 47.44 -5.08 -3.50
N LEU A 65 46.64 -4.13 -3.92
CA LEU A 65 46.69 -2.73 -3.51
C LEU A 65 45.58 -2.50 -2.45
N THR A 66 45.97 -1.98 -1.29
CA THR A 66 45.03 -1.62 -0.23
C THR A 66 45.05 -0.12 -0.02
N ALA A 67 43.89 0.50 0.03
CA ALA A 67 43.70 1.88 0.45
C ALA A 67 42.88 1.90 1.73
N ASP A 68 43.41 2.52 2.77
CA ASP A 68 42.71 2.70 4.03
C ASP A 68 41.79 3.94 3.98
N GLN A 69 40.71 3.95 4.77
CA GLN A 69 39.92 5.12 5.10
C GLN A 69 39.50 5.98 3.88
N LEU A 70 38.81 5.37 2.91
CA LEU A 70 38.17 6.16 1.87
C LEU A 70 37.10 7.07 2.47
N SER A 71 37.13 8.36 2.12
CA SER A 71 36.03 9.28 2.39
C SER A 71 35.75 10.15 1.17
N ILE A 72 34.49 10.24 0.79
CA ILE A 72 33.97 11.12 -0.27
C ILE A 72 33.03 12.13 0.39
N SER A 73 33.32 13.42 0.26
CA SER A 73 32.45 14.47 0.83
C SER A 73 31.06 14.45 0.19
N ASP A 74 30.05 14.89 0.93
CA ASP A 74 28.75 15.15 0.36
C ASP A 74 28.70 16.48 -0.41
N ASP A 75 27.60 16.72 -1.12
CA ASP A 75 27.26 18.04 -1.65
C ASP A 75 26.96 18.98 -0.48
N PRO A 76 27.66 20.11 -0.34
CA PRO A 76 27.43 21.04 0.76
C PRO A 76 25.98 21.54 0.89
N ALA A 77 25.20 21.45 -0.20
CA ALA A 77 23.77 21.78 -0.19
C ALA A 77 22.91 20.76 0.58
N PHE A 78 23.44 19.56 0.86
CA PHE A 78 22.73 18.50 1.56
C PHE A 78 23.32 18.22 2.95
N SER A 79 24.64 18.07 3.05
CA SER A 79 25.29 17.69 4.32
C SER A 79 26.75 18.13 4.39
N GLN A 80 27.23 18.38 5.61
CA GLN A 80 28.65 18.55 5.94
C GLN A 80 29.33 17.19 6.24
N GLN A 81 28.54 16.13 6.40
CA GLN A 81 29.06 14.79 6.66
C GLN A 81 29.43 14.11 5.32
N PRO A 82 30.32 13.14 5.32
CA PRO A 82 30.67 12.41 4.11
C PRO A 82 29.48 11.70 3.47
N PHE A 83 29.44 11.70 2.13
CA PHE A 83 28.52 10.91 1.32
C PHE A 83 28.82 9.42 1.39
N VAL A 84 30.13 9.07 1.29
CA VAL A 84 30.63 7.69 1.41
C VAL A 84 31.84 7.67 2.30
N GLN A 85 31.89 6.70 3.20
CA GLN A 85 33.08 6.32 3.95
C GLN A 85 33.26 4.82 3.83
N ALA A 86 34.48 4.33 3.65
CA ALA A 86 34.81 2.91 3.73
C ALA A 86 36.05 2.72 4.59
N GLN A 87 36.09 1.64 5.35
CA GLN A 87 37.23 1.34 6.22
C GLN A 87 38.45 0.99 5.40
N GLN A 88 38.27 0.12 4.40
CA GLN A 88 39.34 -0.30 3.47
C GLN A 88 38.77 -0.60 2.08
N ILE A 89 39.64 -0.43 1.07
CA ILE A 89 39.41 -0.91 -0.28
C ILE A 89 40.58 -1.80 -0.64
N HIS A 90 40.29 -3.03 -1.03
CA HIS A 90 41.30 -3.98 -1.53
C HIS A 90 41.13 -4.21 -3.02
N ILE A 91 42.19 -4.08 -3.78
CA ILE A 91 42.21 -4.31 -5.23
C ILE A 91 43.23 -5.39 -5.54
N GLY A 92 42.74 -6.55 -5.94
CA GLY A 92 43.55 -7.66 -6.42
C GLY A 92 43.90 -7.48 -7.90
N ILE A 93 45.15 -7.61 -8.24
CA ILE A 93 45.69 -7.46 -9.59
C ILE A 93 46.41 -8.74 -9.97
N GLU A 94 46.26 -9.19 -11.22
CA GLU A 94 47.04 -10.30 -11.75
C GLU A 94 48.50 -9.90 -11.95
N VAL A 95 49.41 -10.46 -11.13
CA VAL A 95 50.84 -10.08 -11.13
C VAL A 95 51.58 -10.54 -12.41
N LYS A 96 51.20 -11.70 -12.98
CA LYS A 96 51.87 -12.22 -14.19
C LYS A 96 51.68 -11.31 -15.42
N PRO A 97 50.45 -10.95 -15.83
CA PRO A 97 50.22 -10.00 -16.92
C PRO A 97 50.90 -8.64 -16.66
N LEU A 98 50.87 -8.20 -15.40
CA LEU A 98 51.50 -6.94 -15.00
C LEU A 98 53.00 -6.92 -15.27
N ILE A 99 53.74 -8.00 -14.93
CA ILE A 99 55.21 -8.06 -15.05
C ILE A 99 55.63 -8.37 -16.48
N PHE A 100 54.99 -9.35 -17.14
CA PHE A 100 55.42 -9.87 -18.42
C PHE A 100 54.82 -9.13 -19.61
N ASP A 101 53.53 -8.81 -19.53
CA ASP A 101 52.76 -8.22 -20.64
C ASP A 101 52.54 -6.71 -20.48
N LYS A 102 52.90 -6.14 -19.32
CA LYS A 102 52.60 -4.76 -18.90
C LYS A 102 51.11 -4.42 -18.97
N GLU A 103 50.27 -5.43 -18.84
CA GLU A 103 48.81 -5.32 -18.79
C GLU A 103 48.31 -5.37 -17.35
N VAL A 104 47.40 -4.48 -17.01
CA VAL A 104 46.73 -4.49 -15.71
C VAL A 104 45.42 -5.22 -15.84
N LYS A 105 45.31 -6.38 -15.18
CA LYS A 105 44.07 -7.14 -15.06
C LYS A 105 43.61 -7.13 -13.62
N ILE A 106 42.43 -6.60 -13.40
CA ILE A 106 41.83 -6.54 -12.06
C ILE A 106 41.11 -7.86 -11.77
N GLN A 107 41.62 -8.58 -10.79
CA GLN A 107 41.04 -9.83 -10.34
C GLN A 107 39.89 -9.59 -9.38
N SER A 108 40.02 -8.66 -8.43
CA SER A 108 39.00 -8.37 -7.44
C SER A 108 39.05 -6.92 -6.95
N ILE A 109 37.91 -6.43 -6.55
CA ILE A 109 37.75 -5.20 -5.77
C ILE A 109 36.86 -5.52 -4.59
N THR A 110 37.36 -5.32 -3.37
CA THR A 110 36.56 -5.49 -2.14
C THR A 110 36.51 -4.17 -1.39
N ILE A 111 35.33 -3.76 -0.98
CA ILE A 111 35.08 -2.56 -0.19
C ILE A 111 34.54 -3.02 1.18
N ASP A 112 35.32 -2.78 2.23
CA ASP A 112 34.99 -3.23 3.56
C ASP A 112 34.28 -2.13 4.37
N THR A 113 33.19 -2.51 4.99
CA THR A 113 32.34 -1.69 5.87
C THR A 113 32.03 -0.28 5.32
N PRO A 114 31.54 -0.16 4.06
CA PRO A 114 31.19 1.14 3.55
C PRO A 114 29.92 1.68 4.25
N LYS A 115 29.96 2.98 4.59
CA LYS A 115 28.83 3.75 5.10
C LYS A 115 28.43 4.75 4.02
N ILE A 116 27.20 4.65 3.54
CA ILE A 116 26.67 5.50 2.46
C ILE A 116 25.51 6.32 3.03
N SER A 117 25.56 7.64 2.85
CA SER A 117 24.49 8.56 3.24
C SER A 117 23.71 9.03 2.01
N LEU A 118 22.48 8.60 1.87
CA LEU A 118 21.56 9.03 0.82
C LEU A 118 20.58 10.05 1.39
N ILE A 119 20.63 11.29 0.90
CA ILE A 119 19.79 12.38 1.39
C ILE A 119 18.94 12.90 0.25
N GLN A 120 17.64 12.94 0.45
CA GLN A 120 16.67 13.57 -0.45
C GLN A 120 16.22 14.90 0.15
N ASN A 121 16.22 15.97 -0.64
CA ASN A 121 15.74 17.27 -0.20
C ASN A 121 14.23 17.46 -0.45
N GLN A 122 13.66 18.56 0.01
CA GLN A 122 12.24 18.90 -0.17
C GLN A 122 11.79 18.99 -1.63
N ALA A 123 12.71 19.22 -2.57
CA ALA A 123 12.44 19.22 -4.01
C ALA A 123 12.55 17.83 -4.65
N ASN A 124 12.63 16.77 -3.86
CA ASN A 124 12.84 15.39 -4.29
C ASN A 124 14.15 15.17 -5.07
N VAL A 125 15.16 16.01 -4.86
CA VAL A 125 16.49 15.84 -5.43
C VAL A 125 17.36 15.07 -4.44
N TRP A 126 18.10 14.08 -4.93
CA TRP A 126 19.02 13.30 -4.13
C TRP A 126 20.43 13.91 -4.10
N ASN A 127 21.12 13.77 -2.99
CA ASN A 127 22.49 14.26 -2.85
C ASN A 127 23.47 13.67 -3.89
N TYR A 128 23.27 12.47 -4.38
CA TYR A 128 24.11 11.88 -5.44
C TYR A 128 23.83 12.43 -6.85
N ALA A 129 22.82 13.25 -7.05
CA ALA A 129 22.45 13.76 -8.38
C ALA A 129 23.52 14.67 -9.02
N SER A 130 24.39 15.26 -8.21
CA SER A 130 25.51 16.11 -8.65
C SER A 130 26.84 15.35 -8.85
N LEU A 131 26.88 14.05 -8.53
CA LEU A 131 28.09 13.23 -8.75
C LEU A 131 28.44 13.15 -10.25
N GLY A 132 29.72 13.29 -10.58
CA GLY A 132 30.24 13.19 -11.95
C GLY A 132 29.95 14.42 -12.83
N ASN A 133 29.30 15.47 -12.32
CA ASN A 133 29.00 16.67 -13.10
C ASN A 133 30.23 17.58 -13.37
N ALA A 134 31.34 17.31 -12.71
CA ALA A 134 32.61 18.06 -12.95
C ALA A 134 33.13 17.87 -14.37
N SER A 135 32.96 16.69 -14.95
CA SER A 135 33.37 16.38 -16.33
C SER A 135 32.61 17.18 -17.39
N LYS A 136 31.42 17.68 -17.11
CA LYS A 136 30.64 18.53 -18.05
C LYS A 136 31.10 20.00 -18.09
N ARG A 137 31.94 20.44 -17.16
CA ARG A 137 32.49 21.81 -17.13
C ARG A 137 33.79 21.97 -17.89
N SER A 138 34.42 20.89 -18.31
CA SER A 138 35.61 20.90 -19.15
C SER A 138 35.22 20.83 -20.62
N ASN A 139 35.29 21.94 -21.34
CA ASN A 139 35.10 22.04 -22.80
C ASN A 139 36.23 21.37 -23.58
N LYS A 140 36.78 20.24 -23.14
CA LYS A 140 37.67 19.42 -23.95
C LYS A 140 36.83 18.52 -24.84
N PRO A 141 37.05 18.49 -26.17
CA PRO A 141 36.40 17.52 -27.03
C PRO A 141 36.71 16.11 -26.51
N GLU A 142 35.69 15.35 -26.19
CA GLU A 142 35.85 13.93 -25.93
C GLU A 142 36.33 13.28 -27.22
N THR A 143 37.62 12.99 -27.29
CA THR A 143 38.10 11.95 -28.18
C THR A 143 37.33 10.70 -27.76
N GLN A 144 36.55 10.12 -28.66
CA GLN A 144 35.93 8.80 -28.52
C GLN A 144 37.05 7.77 -28.34
N SER A 145 37.60 7.68 -27.15
CA SER A 145 38.37 6.51 -26.75
C SER A 145 37.37 5.39 -26.54
N SER A 146 37.40 4.40 -27.41
CA SER A 146 36.79 3.10 -27.17
C SER A 146 37.10 2.71 -25.72
N MET A 147 36.04 2.54 -24.88
CA MET A 147 36.27 2.06 -23.52
C MET A 147 37.10 0.78 -23.60
N PRO A 148 38.23 0.68 -22.88
CA PRO A 148 39.00 -0.55 -22.87
C PRO A 148 38.09 -1.70 -22.44
N ASN A 149 38.36 -2.93 -22.90
CA ASN A 149 37.67 -4.13 -22.47
C ASN A 149 37.83 -4.28 -20.94
N LEU A 150 36.91 -3.61 -20.19
CA LEU A 150 36.93 -3.65 -18.74
C LEU A 150 36.38 -5.00 -18.30
N SER A 151 37.23 -5.77 -17.64
CA SER A 151 36.84 -7.04 -16.99
C SER A 151 37.28 -7.01 -15.54
N ILE A 152 36.39 -7.38 -14.64
CA ILE A 152 36.64 -7.49 -13.21
C ILE A 152 36.13 -8.87 -12.76
N GLY A 153 37.03 -9.68 -12.22
CA GLY A 153 36.65 -11.03 -11.76
C GLY A 153 35.63 -10.97 -10.64
N VAL A 154 35.89 -10.21 -9.58
CA VAL A 154 34.97 -10.06 -8.44
C VAL A 154 34.93 -8.62 -7.97
N LEU A 155 33.74 -8.06 -7.85
CA LEU A 155 33.47 -6.83 -7.12
C LEU A 155 32.61 -7.16 -5.89
N GLU A 156 33.09 -6.83 -4.70
CA GLU A 156 32.46 -7.22 -3.44
C GLU A 156 32.35 -6.04 -2.47
N VAL A 157 31.19 -5.93 -1.81
CA VAL A 157 30.95 -5.05 -0.66
C VAL A 157 30.68 -5.94 0.53
N LYS A 158 31.38 -5.70 1.64
CA LYS A 158 31.23 -6.43 2.90
C LYS A 158 30.76 -5.50 4.00
N ASP A 159 29.74 -5.94 4.73
CA ASP A 159 29.22 -5.29 5.95
C ASP A 159 28.91 -3.80 5.78
N GLY A 160 28.35 -3.45 4.61
CA GLY A 160 27.96 -2.08 4.29
C GLY A 160 26.76 -1.60 5.09
N GLN A 161 26.66 -0.29 5.23
CA GLN A 161 25.53 0.41 5.82
C GLN A 161 25.05 1.51 4.85
N VAL A 162 23.72 1.60 4.65
CA VAL A 162 23.11 2.69 3.89
C VAL A 162 22.12 3.41 4.77
N THR A 163 22.32 4.71 4.96
CA THR A 163 21.38 5.58 5.67
C THR A 163 20.60 6.41 4.65
N ILE A 164 19.27 6.34 4.72
CA ILE A 164 18.37 7.08 3.83
C ILE A 164 17.65 8.14 4.66
N THR A 165 17.84 9.41 4.31
CA THR A 165 17.22 10.57 4.97
C THR A 165 16.37 11.33 3.96
N ASP A 166 15.11 11.61 4.32
CA ASP A 166 14.22 12.47 3.56
C ASP A 166 14.00 13.78 4.35
N LEU A 167 14.57 14.88 3.85
CA LEU A 167 14.44 16.19 4.48
C LEU A 167 13.06 16.84 4.23
N GLY A 168 12.27 16.30 3.31
CA GLY A 168 10.89 16.73 3.02
C GLY A 168 9.84 16.06 3.91
N ALA A 169 10.20 14.96 4.58
CA ALA A 169 9.29 14.20 5.43
C ALA A 169 9.76 14.21 6.90
N PRO A 170 8.85 14.35 7.89
CA PRO A 170 9.18 14.30 9.31
C PRO A 170 9.39 12.85 9.80
N THR A 171 10.16 12.07 9.05
CA THR A 171 10.46 10.67 9.38
C THR A 171 11.92 10.53 9.79
N PRO A 172 12.25 9.66 10.78
CA PRO A 172 13.64 9.41 11.14
C PRO A 172 14.39 8.77 9.97
N PRO A 173 15.73 8.95 9.89
CA PRO A 173 16.56 8.28 8.89
C PRO A 173 16.40 6.76 8.95
N ARG A 174 16.28 6.12 7.80
CA ARG A 174 16.22 4.66 7.68
C ARG A 174 17.62 4.12 7.51
N VAL A 175 18.01 3.17 8.37
CA VAL A 175 19.34 2.57 8.33
C VAL A 175 19.21 1.12 7.86
N ILE A 176 19.74 0.85 6.69
CA ILE A 176 19.89 -0.49 6.11
C ILE A 176 21.27 -0.99 6.50
N GLN A 177 21.34 -2.15 7.15
CA GLN A 177 22.57 -2.71 7.70
C GLN A 177 22.95 -4.03 7.02
N ASN A 178 24.16 -4.50 7.30
CA ASN A 178 24.67 -5.77 6.83
C ASN A 178 24.55 -5.91 5.29
N VAL A 179 24.83 -4.81 4.58
CA VAL A 179 24.77 -4.81 3.13
C VAL A 179 25.95 -5.62 2.60
N GLN A 180 25.63 -6.76 2.00
CA GLN A 180 26.57 -7.59 1.27
C GLN A 180 26.23 -7.51 -0.22
N ALA A 181 27.19 -7.20 -1.06
CA ALA A 181 26.98 -7.21 -2.50
C ALA A 181 28.17 -7.88 -3.19
N LYS A 182 27.89 -8.70 -4.19
CA LYS A 182 28.92 -9.37 -4.99
C LYS A 182 28.50 -9.38 -6.44
N ILE A 183 29.41 -8.97 -7.31
CA ILE A 183 29.31 -9.13 -8.76
C ILE A 183 30.50 -9.98 -9.19
N SER A 184 30.26 -11.05 -9.93
CA SER A 184 31.31 -11.94 -10.44
C SER A 184 31.32 -11.93 -11.95
N ASP A 185 32.53 -12.00 -12.51
CA ASP A 185 32.79 -12.06 -13.94
C ASP A 185 32.22 -10.84 -14.69
N PHE A 186 32.32 -9.65 -14.07
CA PHE A 186 31.84 -8.43 -14.71
C PHE A 186 32.60 -8.15 -16.01
N SER A 187 31.83 -7.97 -17.07
CA SER A 187 32.34 -7.64 -18.40
C SER A 187 31.33 -6.76 -19.13
N LEU A 188 31.79 -5.90 -20.01
CA LEU A 188 30.93 -5.10 -20.86
C LEU A 188 30.29 -5.92 -21.99
N THR A 189 30.88 -7.06 -22.36
CA THR A 189 30.49 -7.86 -23.53
C THR A 189 29.91 -9.21 -23.24
N THR A 190 30.05 -9.71 -22.01
CA THR A 190 29.53 -11.01 -21.57
C THR A 190 28.60 -10.86 -20.37
N PRO A 191 27.69 -11.81 -20.16
CA PRO A 191 26.87 -11.83 -18.96
C PRO A 191 27.72 -12.01 -17.69
N PHE A 192 27.28 -11.39 -16.60
CA PHE A 192 27.85 -11.49 -15.26
C PHE A 192 26.79 -11.95 -14.25
N THR A 193 27.22 -12.43 -13.09
CA THR A 193 26.36 -12.79 -11.99
C THR A 193 26.42 -11.75 -10.88
N TYR A 194 25.32 -11.59 -10.13
CA TYR A 194 25.29 -10.70 -8.99
C TYR A 194 24.46 -11.27 -7.84
N SER A 195 24.81 -10.87 -6.63
CA SER A 195 24.02 -11.08 -5.42
C SER A 195 24.10 -9.86 -4.52
N LEU A 196 23.01 -9.60 -3.82
CA LEU A 196 22.85 -8.54 -2.82
C LEU A 196 22.07 -9.11 -1.63
N SER A 197 22.49 -8.80 -0.42
CA SER A 197 21.66 -9.00 0.77
C SER A 197 21.80 -7.82 1.73
N ALA A 198 20.74 -7.54 2.49
CA ALA A 198 20.73 -6.47 3.48
C ALA A 198 19.66 -6.72 4.54
N ALA A 199 19.79 -6.04 5.69
CA ALA A 199 18.82 -6.02 6.77
C ALA A 199 18.14 -4.67 6.86
N PHE A 200 16.80 -4.67 6.97
CA PHE A 200 15.96 -3.48 7.18
C PHE A 200 15.69 -3.24 8.66
N PRO A 201 15.31 -2.02 9.05
CA PRO A 201 14.73 -1.77 10.36
C PRO A 201 13.51 -2.68 10.60
N GLY A 202 13.34 -3.17 11.84
CA GLY A 202 12.26 -4.10 12.17
C GLY A 202 12.57 -5.57 11.92
N ASN A 203 13.86 -5.94 11.80
CA ASN A 203 14.37 -7.31 11.59
C ASN A 203 14.01 -7.93 10.22
N GLY A 204 13.60 -7.12 9.26
CA GLY A 204 13.39 -7.58 7.90
C GLY A 204 14.71 -7.78 7.14
N THR A 205 14.71 -8.69 6.17
CA THR A 205 15.85 -8.94 5.30
C THR A 205 15.44 -8.94 3.83
N VAL A 206 16.36 -8.57 2.96
CA VAL A 206 16.23 -8.73 1.51
C VAL A 206 17.42 -9.50 0.98
N SER A 207 17.17 -10.39 0.04
CA SER A 207 18.18 -10.98 -0.82
C SER A 207 17.77 -10.86 -2.29
N VAL A 208 18.73 -10.53 -3.14
CA VAL A 208 18.55 -10.46 -4.59
C VAL A 208 19.73 -11.17 -5.22
N SER A 209 19.46 -12.06 -6.14
CA SER A 209 20.52 -12.73 -6.92
C SER A 209 20.09 -12.90 -8.36
N GLY A 210 21.05 -12.91 -9.29
CA GLY A 210 20.69 -13.02 -10.69
C GLY A 210 21.87 -12.94 -11.64
N LYS A 211 21.52 -12.70 -12.90
CA LYS A 211 22.48 -12.48 -13.99
C LYS A 211 22.14 -11.19 -14.70
N GLY A 212 23.15 -10.45 -15.13
CA GLY A 212 22.99 -9.25 -15.94
C GLY A 212 23.89 -9.31 -17.18
N GLY A 213 23.55 -8.53 -18.19
CA GLY A 213 24.37 -8.40 -19.38
C GLY A 213 23.96 -9.28 -20.58
N PRO A 214 24.66 -9.10 -21.72
CA PRO A 214 25.77 -8.16 -21.92
C PRO A 214 25.38 -6.71 -21.59
N PHE A 215 26.35 -5.93 -21.09
CA PHE A 215 26.10 -4.55 -20.68
C PHE A 215 25.76 -3.67 -21.89
N ASN A 216 24.66 -2.92 -21.80
CA ASN A 216 24.29 -1.98 -22.86
C ASN A 216 25.11 -0.70 -22.72
N GLN A 217 26.15 -0.56 -23.55
CA GLN A 217 27.08 0.58 -23.49
C GLN A 217 26.44 1.92 -23.86
N ALA A 218 25.41 1.91 -24.71
CA ALA A 218 24.71 3.13 -25.11
C ALA A 218 23.75 3.62 -24.01
N ASP A 219 23.13 2.70 -23.26
CA ASP A 219 22.22 3.01 -22.17
C ASP A 219 22.22 1.86 -21.15
N ALA A 220 23.01 2.00 -20.10
CA ALA A 220 23.16 1.00 -19.03
C ALA A 220 21.83 0.49 -18.47
N SER A 221 20.78 1.32 -18.52
CA SER A 221 19.46 0.96 -18.05
C SER A 221 18.72 -0.02 -18.94
N LYS A 222 19.22 -0.24 -20.14
CA LYS A 222 18.70 -1.23 -21.11
C LYS A 222 19.49 -2.53 -21.09
N THR A 223 20.33 -2.72 -20.07
CA THR A 223 21.01 -4.00 -19.88
C THR A 223 20.00 -5.07 -19.49
N PRO A 224 19.92 -6.20 -20.21
CA PRO A 224 19.05 -7.31 -19.83
C PRO A 224 19.50 -7.94 -18.51
N PHE A 225 18.56 -8.44 -17.72
CA PHE A 225 18.86 -9.09 -16.45
C PHE A 225 17.79 -10.09 -16.03
N THR A 226 18.18 -11.02 -15.18
CA THR A 226 17.26 -11.86 -14.39
C THR A 226 17.53 -11.60 -12.92
N ALA A 227 16.49 -11.62 -12.07
CA ALA A 227 16.64 -11.49 -10.63
C ALA A 227 15.70 -12.45 -9.91
N LYS A 228 16.21 -13.09 -8.87
CA LYS A 228 15.40 -13.72 -7.82
C LYS A 228 15.46 -12.81 -6.61
N ILE A 229 14.29 -12.38 -6.15
CA ILE A 229 14.11 -11.45 -5.02
C ILE A 229 13.41 -12.21 -3.89
N GLU A 230 13.99 -12.17 -2.73
CA GLU A 230 13.39 -12.70 -1.51
C GLU A 230 13.44 -11.59 -0.44
N VAL A 231 12.27 -11.23 0.08
CA VAL A 231 12.13 -10.31 1.21
C VAL A 231 11.46 -11.08 2.34
N LYS A 232 12.04 -11.04 3.52
CA LYS A 232 11.49 -11.67 4.72
C LYS A 232 11.22 -10.65 5.79
N HIS A 233 10.08 -10.79 6.44
CA HIS A 233 9.70 -10.04 7.62
C HIS A 233 9.78 -8.52 7.44
N ALA A 234 9.33 -8.02 6.26
CA ALA A 234 9.27 -6.59 6.01
C ALA A 234 8.12 -5.97 6.82
N ASP A 235 8.45 -5.30 7.91
CA ASP A 235 7.50 -4.44 8.62
C ASP A 235 7.23 -3.20 7.75
N LEU A 236 6.01 -3.05 7.26
CA LEU A 236 5.65 -1.99 6.32
C LEU A 236 5.82 -0.58 6.91
N VAL A 237 5.50 -0.40 8.18
CA VAL A 237 5.61 0.88 8.88
C VAL A 237 6.96 1.02 9.59
N GLY A 238 7.37 0.02 10.37
CA GLY A 238 8.64 0.05 11.10
C GLY A 238 9.85 0.05 10.19
N GLY A 239 9.77 -0.60 9.02
CA GLY A 239 10.79 -0.53 7.96
C GLY A 239 10.77 0.78 7.16
N GLY A 240 9.77 1.65 7.38
CA GLY A 240 9.61 2.91 6.68
C GLY A 240 9.18 2.78 5.22
N PHE A 241 8.58 1.66 4.83
CA PHE A 241 8.06 1.45 3.47
C PHE A 241 6.76 2.22 3.24
N VAL A 242 5.94 2.36 4.29
CA VAL A 242 4.67 3.05 4.27
C VAL A 242 4.63 4.05 5.44
N PRO A 243 4.22 5.32 5.22
CA PRO A 243 4.06 6.27 6.31
C PRO A 243 2.88 5.86 7.21
N PRO A 244 2.97 6.03 8.55
CA PRO A 244 1.89 5.68 9.49
C PRO A 244 0.53 6.33 9.14
N SER A 245 0.56 7.51 8.54
CA SER A 245 -0.63 8.27 8.12
C SER A 245 -1.41 7.61 6.98
N ALA A 246 -0.80 6.71 6.21
CA ALA A 246 -1.49 5.98 5.14
C ALA A 246 -2.51 4.96 5.67
N GLY A 247 -2.44 4.62 6.97
CA GLY A 247 -3.34 3.64 7.58
C GLY A 247 -3.08 2.19 7.18
N VAL A 248 -2.05 1.95 6.38
CA VAL A 248 -1.61 0.61 5.96
C VAL A 248 -0.48 0.16 6.87
N ALA A 249 -0.58 -1.04 7.42
CA ALA A 249 0.44 -1.67 8.26
C ALA A 249 0.39 -3.19 8.10
N GLY A 250 1.45 -3.86 8.51
CA GLY A 250 1.56 -5.32 8.48
C GLY A 250 3.00 -5.76 8.28
N ILE A 251 3.20 -7.05 8.31
CA ILE A 251 4.49 -7.71 8.05
C ILE A 251 4.33 -8.51 6.77
N ALA A 252 5.22 -8.31 5.79
CA ALA A 252 5.14 -8.96 4.50
C ALA A 252 6.41 -9.74 4.16
N ASP A 253 6.22 -10.94 3.63
CA ASP A 253 7.24 -11.72 2.94
C ASP A 253 6.96 -11.66 1.44
N LEU A 254 7.99 -11.51 0.61
CA LEU A 254 7.91 -11.46 -0.85
C LEU A 254 8.91 -12.44 -1.45
N ASN A 255 8.44 -13.26 -2.39
CA ASN A 255 9.29 -14.03 -3.30
C ASN A 255 8.93 -13.64 -4.73
N ALA A 256 9.92 -13.25 -5.55
CA ALA A 256 9.67 -12.87 -6.92
C ALA A 256 10.82 -13.27 -7.84
N ASP A 257 10.46 -13.73 -9.03
CA ASP A 257 11.36 -13.93 -10.15
C ASP A 257 11.14 -12.83 -11.19
N VAL A 258 12.22 -12.21 -11.63
CA VAL A 258 12.21 -11.12 -12.61
C VAL A 258 13.04 -11.51 -13.81
N THR A 259 12.49 -11.29 -15.00
CA THR A 259 13.24 -11.41 -16.26
C THR A 259 13.04 -10.15 -17.08
N SER A 260 14.14 -9.51 -17.47
CA SER A 260 14.11 -8.29 -18.26
C SER A 260 15.00 -8.37 -19.50
N ASN A 261 14.48 -7.86 -20.60
CA ASN A 261 15.26 -7.65 -21.82
C ASN A 261 15.88 -6.23 -21.92
N GLY A 262 15.79 -5.45 -20.83
CA GLY A 262 16.23 -4.06 -20.77
C GLY A 262 15.18 -3.03 -21.21
N GLN A 263 14.07 -3.44 -21.81
CA GLN A 263 12.95 -2.56 -22.18
C GLN A 263 11.69 -2.89 -21.38
N THR A 264 11.44 -4.17 -21.22
CA THR A 264 10.33 -4.73 -20.43
C THR A 264 10.87 -5.69 -19.39
N ALA A 265 10.18 -5.76 -18.25
CA ALA A 265 10.43 -6.73 -17.21
C ALA A 265 9.16 -7.54 -16.97
N HIS A 266 9.30 -8.86 -16.98
CA HIS A 266 8.28 -9.80 -16.54
C HIS A 266 8.60 -10.19 -15.10
N VAL A 267 7.61 -10.08 -14.23
CA VAL A 267 7.73 -10.36 -12.79
C VAL A 267 6.64 -11.33 -12.40
N GLN A 268 6.99 -12.41 -11.76
CA GLN A 268 6.05 -13.32 -11.12
C GLN A 268 6.47 -13.58 -9.68
N GLY A 269 5.50 -13.71 -8.78
CA GLY A 269 5.85 -13.92 -7.39
C GLY A 269 4.67 -14.12 -6.45
N THR A 270 5.01 -14.22 -5.18
CA THR A 270 4.07 -14.37 -4.07
C THR A 270 4.35 -13.34 -2.98
N ILE A 271 3.29 -12.86 -2.36
CA ILE A 271 3.36 -12.03 -1.14
C ILE A 271 2.53 -12.72 -0.07
N ASP A 272 3.12 -12.92 1.11
CA ASP A 272 2.46 -13.37 2.31
C ASP A 272 2.45 -12.23 3.32
N ALA A 273 1.27 -11.68 3.63
CA ALA A 273 1.14 -10.56 4.55
C ALA A 273 0.40 -11.00 5.81
N THR A 274 0.98 -10.75 6.97
CA THR A 274 0.39 -10.99 8.29
C THR A 274 0.10 -9.68 9.00
N GLN A 275 -0.88 -9.70 9.92
CA GLN A 275 -1.31 -8.51 10.66
C GLN A 275 -1.66 -7.33 9.74
N LEU A 276 -2.16 -7.64 8.53
CA LEU A 276 -2.45 -6.63 7.53
C LEU A 276 -3.58 -5.71 7.98
N LYS A 277 -3.34 -4.43 7.92
CA LYS A 277 -4.27 -3.34 8.18
C LYS A 277 -4.29 -2.43 6.96
N LEU A 278 -5.47 -2.05 6.48
CA LEU A 278 -5.65 -1.30 5.22
C LEU A 278 -6.43 0.01 5.40
N ALA A 279 -6.69 0.42 6.64
CA ALA A 279 -7.38 1.66 6.94
C ALA A 279 -6.81 2.32 8.20
N VAL A 280 -6.85 3.65 8.29
CA VAL A 280 -6.33 4.43 9.43
C VAL A 280 -6.91 3.93 10.77
N ASN A 281 -8.23 3.71 10.81
CA ASN A 281 -8.95 3.24 11.99
C ASN A 281 -9.22 1.73 11.96
N GLY A 282 -8.51 0.98 11.11
CA GLY A 282 -8.62 -0.47 11.02
C GLY A 282 -7.87 -1.19 12.15
N SER A 283 -8.20 -2.45 12.36
CA SER A 283 -7.47 -3.38 13.23
C SER A 283 -6.70 -4.39 12.38
N PRO A 284 -5.57 -4.93 12.86
CA PRO A 284 -4.84 -5.95 12.11
C PRO A 284 -5.70 -7.19 11.82
N ALA A 285 -5.62 -7.69 10.59
CA ALA A 285 -6.27 -8.94 10.21
C ALA A 285 -5.67 -10.12 10.98
N PRO A 286 -6.49 -11.02 11.55
CA PRO A 286 -6.01 -12.13 12.38
C PRO A 286 -5.37 -13.26 11.59
N ARG A 287 -5.68 -13.36 10.29
CA ARG A 287 -5.14 -14.41 9.40
C ARG A 287 -4.28 -13.79 8.30
N PRO A 288 -3.34 -14.54 7.72
CA PRO A 288 -2.52 -14.06 6.61
C PRO A 288 -3.34 -13.81 5.34
N VAL A 289 -2.88 -12.84 4.56
CA VAL A 289 -3.31 -12.59 3.19
C VAL A 289 -2.23 -13.14 2.25
N HIS A 290 -2.61 -14.00 1.32
CA HIS A 290 -1.72 -14.56 0.30
C HIS A 290 -2.02 -13.93 -1.05
N VAL A 291 -1.00 -13.45 -1.73
CA VAL A 291 -1.11 -12.88 -3.08
C VAL A 291 -0.16 -13.62 -4.01
N ASN A 292 -0.71 -14.18 -5.11
CA ASN A 292 0.09 -14.61 -6.24
C ASN A 292 -0.07 -13.58 -7.34
N PHE A 293 1.02 -13.11 -7.92
CA PHE A 293 0.94 -12.09 -8.96
C PHE A 293 1.84 -12.37 -10.14
N THR A 294 1.41 -11.90 -11.29
CA THR A 294 2.20 -11.82 -12.51
C THR A 294 2.04 -10.41 -13.08
N MET A 295 3.14 -9.79 -13.43
CA MET A 295 3.18 -8.41 -13.86
C MET A 295 4.17 -8.21 -15.00
N ASP A 296 3.76 -7.45 -16.01
CA ASP A 296 4.64 -6.94 -17.06
C ASP A 296 4.85 -5.44 -16.85
N GLN A 297 6.10 -5.00 -16.84
CA GLN A 297 6.52 -3.62 -16.63
C GLN A 297 7.28 -3.09 -17.84
N ASN A 298 6.84 -1.99 -18.43
CA ASN A 298 7.66 -1.21 -19.35
C ASN A 298 8.59 -0.29 -18.55
N LEU A 299 9.90 -0.47 -18.71
CA LEU A 299 10.92 0.22 -17.92
C LEU A 299 11.09 1.70 -18.32
N ALA A 300 10.80 2.04 -19.59
CA ALA A 300 10.94 3.40 -20.09
C ALA A 300 9.75 4.29 -19.73
N SER A 301 8.52 3.81 -19.98
CA SER A 301 7.28 4.54 -19.71
C SER A 301 6.80 4.42 -18.26
N LEU A 302 7.39 3.50 -17.46
CA LEU A 302 6.98 3.16 -16.11
C LEU A 302 5.50 2.78 -16.03
N THR A 303 5.00 2.11 -17.09
CA THR A 303 3.67 1.52 -17.13
C THR A 303 3.75 0.03 -16.87
N GLY A 304 2.79 -0.49 -16.13
CA GLY A 304 2.73 -1.92 -15.83
C GLY A 304 1.33 -2.49 -16.00
N GLN A 305 1.27 -3.80 -16.23
CA GLN A 305 0.05 -4.57 -16.33
C GLN A 305 0.11 -5.75 -15.35
N LEU A 306 -0.90 -5.83 -14.48
CA LEU A 306 -1.14 -6.99 -13.61
C LEU A 306 -1.96 -8.02 -14.37
N GLN A 307 -1.46 -9.25 -14.40
CA GLN A 307 -2.11 -10.39 -15.04
C GLN A 307 -2.19 -11.54 -14.03
N ASN A 308 -3.27 -12.33 -14.09
CA ASN A 308 -3.41 -13.54 -13.27
C ASN A 308 -3.07 -13.35 -11.79
N THR A 309 -3.39 -12.18 -11.24
CA THR A 309 -3.14 -11.89 -9.84
C THR A 309 -4.31 -12.38 -9.00
N THR A 310 -4.02 -13.16 -7.98
CA THR A 310 -5.02 -13.67 -7.04
C THR A 310 -4.66 -13.24 -5.62
N LEU A 311 -5.67 -12.83 -4.87
CA LEU A 311 -5.57 -12.56 -3.44
C LEU A 311 -6.46 -13.54 -2.70
N ALA A 312 -5.89 -14.27 -1.75
CA ALA A 312 -6.60 -15.23 -0.92
C ALA A 312 -6.58 -14.81 0.55
N TYR A 313 -7.74 -14.92 1.21
CA TYR A 313 -7.90 -14.78 2.64
C TYR A 313 -8.80 -15.89 3.16
N GLY A 314 -8.24 -16.84 3.89
CA GLY A 314 -8.92 -18.10 4.16
C GLY A 314 -9.29 -18.82 2.85
N LYS A 315 -10.58 -19.11 2.66
CA LYS A 315 -11.12 -19.69 1.42
C LYS A 315 -11.65 -18.64 0.44
N ALA A 316 -11.69 -17.37 0.84
CA ALA A 316 -12.09 -16.28 -0.03
C ALA A 316 -10.98 -15.99 -1.04
N LEU A 317 -11.31 -16.03 -2.33
CA LEU A 317 -10.39 -15.78 -3.44
C LEU A 317 -10.88 -14.60 -4.27
N PHE A 318 -9.99 -13.65 -4.52
CA PHE A 318 -10.23 -12.51 -5.39
C PHE A 318 -9.26 -12.54 -6.57
N ASN A 319 -9.78 -12.28 -7.76
CA ASN A 319 -8.98 -12.09 -8.96
C ASN A 319 -8.76 -10.60 -9.18
N ILE A 320 -7.51 -10.20 -9.40
CA ILE A 320 -7.11 -8.82 -9.63
C ILE A 320 -6.45 -8.74 -11.01
N ALA A 321 -6.87 -7.78 -11.81
CA ALA A 321 -6.25 -7.49 -13.11
C ALA A 321 -6.32 -6.00 -13.37
N GLY A 322 -5.36 -5.46 -14.11
CA GLY A 322 -5.37 -4.05 -14.44
C GLY A 322 -4.03 -3.50 -14.86
N THR A 323 -3.98 -2.19 -14.97
CA THR A 323 -2.78 -1.45 -15.37
C THR A 323 -2.45 -0.38 -14.36
N TYR A 324 -1.19 0.02 -14.32
CA TYR A 324 -0.76 1.19 -13.57
C TYR A 324 0.26 2.00 -14.37
N GLN A 325 0.36 3.27 -14.05
CA GLN A 325 1.34 4.18 -14.61
C GLN A 325 1.95 5.05 -13.51
N THR A 326 3.27 5.12 -13.50
CA THR A 326 4.01 5.99 -12.57
C THR A 326 4.57 7.19 -13.31
N GLN A 327 4.24 8.40 -12.82
CA GLN A 327 4.76 9.67 -13.32
C GLN A 327 5.34 10.46 -12.15
N GLY A 328 6.67 10.57 -12.09
CA GLY A 328 7.35 11.16 -10.95
C GLY A 328 7.07 10.37 -9.67
N ALA A 329 6.53 11.05 -8.65
CA ALA A 329 6.16 10.45 -7.37
C ALA A 329 4.72 9.87 -7.34
N LYS A 330 3.93 10.04 -8.41
CA LYS A 330 2.52 9.63 -8.46
C LYS A 330 2.36 8.36 -9.30
N THR A 331 1.67 7.38 -8.73
CA THR A 331 1.23 6.18 -9.44
C THR A 331 -0.30 6.20 -9.55
N THR A 332 -0.81 6.00 -10.76
CA THR A 332 -2.23 5.87 -11.04
C THR A 332 -2.58 4.43 -11.37
N LEU A 333 -3.73 3.98 -10.89
CA LEU A 333 -4.27 2.64 -11.09
C LEU A 333 -5.50 2.66 -11.99
N ASN A 334 -5.64 1.61 -12.78
CA ASN A 334 -6.87 1.23 -13.46
C ASN A 334 -6.97 -0.30 -13.39
N ALA A 335 -7.57 -0.80 -12.31
CA ALA A 335 -7.61 -2.21 -11.99
C ALA A 335 -9.03 -2.66 -11.61
N THR A 336 -9.27 -3.95 -11.67
CA THR A 336 -10.49 -4.61 -11.21
C THR A 336 -10.12 -5.64 -10.15
N ALA A 337 -10.97 -5.76 -9.12
CA ALA A 337 -10.92 -6.81 -8.11
C ALA A 337 -12.27 -7.53 -8.09
N SER A 338 -12.29 -8.81 -8.38
CA SER A 338 -13.52 -9.59 -8.51
C SER A 338 -13.49 -10.89 -7.73
N THR A 339 -14.65 -11.30 -7.23
CA THR A 339 -14.86 -12.63 -6.67
C THR A 339 -16.27 -13.13 -6.98
N GLN A 340 -16.42 -14.44 -7.08
CA GLN A 340 -17.69 -15.11 -7.26
C GLN A 340 -17.89 -16.14 -6.15
N GLY A 341 -18.76 -15.80 -5.19
CA GLY A 341 -19.13 -16.74 -4.13
C GLY A 341 -18.08 -16.88 -3.01
N ALA A 342 -17.29 -15.85 -2.72
CA ALA A 342 -16.37 -15.87 -1.58
C ALA A 342 -17.12 -16.10 -0.27
N PRO A 343 -16.71 -17.05 0.60
CA PRO A 343 -17.38 -17.34 1.85
C PRO A 343 -17.34 -16.15 2.82
N ILE A 344 -18.50 -15.71 3.31
CA ILE A 344 -18.58 -14.57 4.24
C ILE A 344 -17.88 -14.88 5.57
N ASN A 345 -17.97 -16.11 6.07
CA ASN A 345 -17.29 -16.50 7.31
C ASN A 345 -15.78 -16.28 7.29
N ASP A 346 -15.17 -16.35 6.10
CA ASP A 346 -13.74 -16.10 5.94
C ASP A 346 -13.42 -14.60 5.83
N LEU A 347 -14.39 -13.79 5.43
CA LEU A 347 -14.21 -12.34 5.25
C LEU A 347 -14.61 -11.51 6.49
N GLU A 348 -15.43 -12.06 7.37
CA GLU A 348 -15.99 -11.33 8.51
C GLU A 348 -14.90 -10.75 9.42
N ASP A 349 -13.88 -11.54 9.75
CA ASP A 349 -12.76 -11.12 10.59
C ASP A 349 -11.74 -10.22 9.86
N PHE A 350 -11.87 -10.07 8.53
CA PHE A 350 -11.07 -9.13 7.73
C PHE A 350 -11.70 -7.72 7.65
N LEU A 351 -13.02 -7.57 7.86
CA LEU A 351 -13.73 -6.29 7.77
C LEU A 351 -13.11 -5.19 8.66
N PRO A 352 -12.68 -5.48 9.92
CA PRO A 352 -12.01 -4.49 10.74
C PRO A 352 -10.69 -3.99 10.14
N ALA A 353 -9.96 -4.81 9.39
CA ALA A 353 -8.72 -4.39 8.73
C ALA A 353 -8.98 -3.35 7.62
N LEU A 354 -10.15 -3.39 7.01
CA LEU A 354 -10.66 -2.40 6.05
C LEU A 354 -11.29 -1.17 6.73
N GLY A 355 -11.33 -1.11 8.07
CA GLY A 355 -12.01 -0.06 8.82
C GLY A 355 -13.54 -0.14 8.73
N ILE A 356 -14.08 -1.28 8.32
CA ILE A 356 -15.52 -1.54 8.25
C ILE A 356 -15.98 -2.01 9.64
N GLN A 357 -16.90 -1.26 10.23
CA GLN A 357 -17.50 -1.59 11.51
C GLN A 357 -18.86 -2.23 11.31
N MET A 358 -19.16 -3.22 12.12
CA MET A 358 -20.46 -3.87 12.19
C MET A 358 -21.25 -3.32 13.39
N PRO A 359 -22.60 -3.46 13.41
CA PRO A 359 -23.37 -3.17 14.61
C PRO A 359 -22.81 -3.88 15.83
N SER A 360 -22.75 -3.18 16.96
CA SER A 360 -22.12 -3.70 18.18
C SER A 360 -22.70 -5.05 18.59
N GLY A 361 -21.83 -6.03 18.82
CA GLY A 361 -22.20 -7.39 19.19
C GLY A 361 -22.71 -8.25 18.04
N SER A 362 -22.74 -7.73 16.80
CA SER A 362 -23.17 -8.53 15.64
C SER A 362 -22.00 -9.20 14.93
N LYS A 363 -22.31 -10.30 14.23
CA LYS A 363 -21.39 -11.07 13.38
C LYS A 363 -22.10 -11.52 12.12
N LEU A 364 -21.36 -11.52 11.00
CA LEU A 364 -21.83 -12.14 9.76
C LEU A 364 -21.56 -13.65 9.78
N GLN A 365 -22.57 -14.44 9.48
CA GLN A 365 -22.47 -15.89 9.48
C GLN A 365 -23.09 -16.50 8.22
N GLY A 366 -22.37 -17.41 7.61
CA GLY A 366 -22.79 -18.08 6.38
C GLY A 366 -22.86 -17.16 5.17
N GLY A 367 -23.30 -17.70 4.07
CA GLY A 367 -23.50 -16.97 2.83
C GLY A 367 -22.23 -16.70 2.03
N THR A 368 -22.43 -15.96 0.95
CA THR A 368 -21.36 -15.69 -0.04
C THR A 368 -21.38 -14.25 -0.51
N LEU A 369 -20.17 -13.73 -0.82
CA LEU A 369 -19.95 -12.44 -1.47
C LEU A 369 -19.65 -12.66 -2.97
N THR A 370 -20.33 -11.90 -3.82
CA THR A 370 -19.99 -11.74 -5.24
C THR A 370 -19.80 -10.25 -5.50
N THR A 371 -18.69 -9.89 -6.13
CA THR A 371 -18.38 -8.51 -6.47
C THR A 371 -17.44 -8.40 -7.68
N ASN A 372 -17.49 -7.25 -8.35
CA ASN A 372 -16.54 -6.85 -9.38
C ASN A 372 -16.29 -5.33 -9.24
N LEU A 373 -15.24 -4.99 -8.50
CA LEU A 373 -14.91 -3.61 -8.15
C LEU A 373 -13.86 -3.06 -9.11
N ALA A 374 -14.12 -1.91 -9.71
CA ALA A 374 -13.13 -1.09 -10.37
C ALA A 374 -12.38 -0.26 -9.33
N ILE A 375 -11.05 -0.23 -9.41
CA ILE A 375 -10.14 0.54 -8.57
C ILE A 375 -9.40 1.50 -9.49
N THR A 376 -9.68 2.79 -9.41
CA THR A 376 -9.14 3.78 -10.34
C THR A 376 -8.57 4.99 -9.61
N GLY A 377 -7.68 5.74 -10.27
CA GLY A 377 -7.11 6.97 -9.73
C GLY A 377 -5.74 6.78 -9.08
N ALA A 378 -5.29 7.78 -8.34
CA ALA A 378 -4.00 7.76 -7.68
C ALA A 378 -3.96 6.76 -6.50
N THR A 379 -2.81 6.12 -6.26
CA THR A 379 -2.66 5.11 -5.19
C THR A 379 -2.86 5.67 -3.78
N ASP A 380 -2.66 6.96 -3.60
CA ASP A 380 -2.87 7.69 -2.34
C ASP A 380 -4.31 8.18 -2.15
N ALA A 381 -5.12 8.17 -3.22
CA ALA A 381 -6.52 8.56 -3.21
C ALA A 381 -7.34 7.75 -4.25
N PRO A 382 -7.42 6.41 -4.11
CA PRO A 382 -8.13 5.57 -5.07
C PRO A 382 -9.64 5.80 -5.00
N VAL A 383 -10.31 5.57 -6.12
CA VAL A 383 -11.76 5.46 -6.19
C VAL A 383 -12.10 4.00 -6.45
N ILE A 384 -12.89 3.41 -5.55
CA ILE A 384 -13.38 2.03 -5.65
C ILE A 384 -14.86 2.05 -5.98
N SER A 385 -15.26 1.39 -7.05
CA SER A 385 -16.67 1.37 -7.45
C SER A 385 -17.07 0.05 -8.12
N GLY A 386 -18.33 -0.35 -7.92
CA GLY A 386 -18.87 -1.54 -8.56
C GLY A 386 -19.99 -2.21 -7.78
N PRO A 387 -20.55 -3.29 -8.34
CA PRO A 387 -21.62 -4.06 -7.71
C PRO A 387 -21.08 -4.91 -6.54
N VAL A 388 -21.86 -4.93 -5.45
CA VAL A 388 -21.63 -5.81 -4.29
C VAL A 388 -22.90 -6.61 -4.06
N ARG A 389 -22.79 -7.92 -3.94
CA ARG A 389 -23.91 -8.82 -3.65
C ARG A 389 -23.54 -9.83 -2.57
N LEU A 390 -24.32 -9.83 -1.49
CA LEU A 390 -24.30 -10.86 -0.46
C LEU A 390 -25.52 -11.77 -0.64
N ASN A 391 -25.33 -13.07 -0.51
CA ASN A 391 -26.40 -14.04 -0.59
C ASN A 391 -26.40 -14.94 0.66
N ASN A 392 -27.59 -15.18 1.22
CA ASN A 392 -27.85 -16.14 2.27
C ASN A 392 -26.94 -16.00 3.51
N THR A 393 -26.75 -14.76 3.99
CA THR A 393 -25.96 -14.48 5.19
C THR A 393 -26.86 -14.11 6.37
N THR A 394 -26.45 -14.43 7.57
CA THR A 394 -27.13 -14.04 8.80
C THR A 394 -26.30 -12.99 9.54
N LEU A 395 -26.92 -11.86 9.87
CA LEU A 395 -26.37 -10.88 10.80
C LEU A 395 -26.79 -11.30 12.20
N ALA A 396 -26.02 -12.20 12.82
CA ALA A 396 -26.29 -12.69 14.17
C ALA A 396 -26.04 -11.56 15.20
N GLY A 397 -26.82 -11.52 16.28
CA GLY A 397 -26.72 -10.47 17.31
C GLY A 397 -27.35 -9.13 16.94
N PHE A 398 -27.91 -8.99 15.73
CA PHE A 398 -28.63 -7.79 15.30
C PHE A 398 -29.97 -8.18 14.68
N ASP A 399 -31.06 -7.88 15.38
CA ASP A 399 -32.41 -8.17 14.91
C ASP A 399 -33.06 -6.92 14.33
N LEU A 400 -33.19 -6.88 13.00
CA LEU A 400 -33.84 -5.79 12.27
C LEU A 400 -35.33 -5.65 12.64
N ALA A 401 -36.01 -6.76 12.88
CA ALA A 401 -37.42 -6.73 13.26
C ALA A 401 -37.64 -5.97 14.56
N SER A 402 -36.81 -6.21 15.58
CA SER A 402 -36.84 -5.46 16.83
C SER A 402 -36.52 -3.98 16.63
N LYS A 403 -35.60 -3.63 15.74
CA LYS A 403 -35.26 -2.23 15.45
C LYS A 403 -36.36 -1.49 14.68
N MET A 404 -37.13 -2.18 13.87
CA MET A 404 -38.30 -1.61 13.17
C MET A 404 -39.55 -1.48 14.05
N GLY A 405 -39.56 -2.10 15.23
CA GLY A 405 -40.63 -1.96 16.23
C GLY A 405 -42.05 -2.16 15.68
N PRO A 406 -42.96 -1.15 15.78
CA PRO A 406 -44.34 -1.28 15.33
C PRO A 406 -44.49 -1.64 13.86
N ALA A 407 -43.56 -1.22 12.99
CA ALA A 407 -43.63 -1.55 11.56
C ALA A 407 -43.43 -3.06 11.31
N ALA A 408 -42.55 -3.72 12.04
CA ALA A 408 -42.34 -5.18 11.94
C ALA A 408 -43.58 -5.95 12.51
N ALA A 409 -44.21 -5.43 13.57
CA ALA A 409 -45.39 -6.03 14.16
C ALA A 409 -46.57 -6.06 13.18
N LEU A 410 -46.69 -5.08 12.26
CA LEU A 410 -47.74 -5.05 11.24
C LEU A 410 -47.75 -6.28 10.32
N VAL A 411 -46.64 -6.95 10.16
CA VAL A 411 -46.48 -8.15 9.31
C VAL A 411 -46.30 -9.43 10.14
N GLY A 412 -46.49 -9.34 11.44
CA GLY A 412 -46.32 -10.48 12.34
C GLY A 412 -44.89 -10.96 12.49
N ALA A 413 -43.91 -10.13 12.13
CA ALA A 413 -42.52 -10.45 12.35
C ALA A 413 -42.21 -10.50 13.84
N LYS A 414 -41.66 -11.62 14.31
CA LYS A 414 -41.27 -11.84 15.70
C LYS A 414 -39.82 -11.44 15.91
N PRO A 415 -39.50 -10.82 17.06
CA PRO A 415 -38.10 -10.61 17.43
C PRO A 415 -37.31 -11.93 17.41
N GLY A 416 -36.10 -11.88 16.90
CA GLY A 416 -35.19 -13.01 16.79
C GLY A 416 -33.81 -12.69 17.39
N THR A 417 -32.86 -13.61 17.24
CA THR A 417 -31.46 -13.44 17.67
C THR A 417 -30.56 -12.82 16.60
N GLY A 418 -31.12 -12.59 15.40
CA GLY A 418 -30.39 -12.02 14.27
C GLY A 418 -31.27 -11.78 13.06
N THR A 419 -30.72 -11.20 12.04
CA THR A 419 -31.39 -10.89 10.77
C THR A 419 -30.88 -11.81 9.67
N VAL A 420 -31.77 -12.63 9.09
CA VAL A 420 -31.44 -13.52 7.96
C VAL A 420 -31.58 -12.73 6.66
N VAL A 421 -30.47 -12.37 6.05
CA VAL A 421 -30.39 -11.67 4.79
C VAL A 421 -30.29 -12.69 3.66
N GLN A 422 -31.35 -12.81 2.86
CA GLN A 422 -31.36 -13.66 1.67
C GLN A 422 -30.55 -13.03 0.55
N ILE A 423 -30.75 -11.73 0.33
CA ILE A 423 -30.03 -10.94 -0.67
C ILE A 423 -29.76 -9.55 -0.11
N LEU A 424 -28.53 -9.08 -0.23
CA LEU A 424 -28.18 -7.67 -0.24
C LEU A 424 -27.42 -7.38 -1.52
N SER A 425 -27.95 -6.51 -2.38
CA SER A 425 -27.19 -6.04 -3.55
C SER A 425 -27.21 -4.51 -3.60
N LEU A 426 -26.11 -3.94 -4.05
CA LEU A 426 -25.95 -2.50 -4.22
C LEU A 426 -24.83 -2.18 -5.21
N ASN A 427 -24.79 -0.96 -5.71
CA ASN A 427 -23.65 -0.38 -6.37
C ASN A 427 -22.90 0.51 -5.37
N LEU A 428 -21.67 0.12 -5.06
CA LEU A 428 -20.80 0.82 -4.14
C LEU A 428 -19.93 1.82 -4.90
N ARG A 429 -19.71 3.00 -4.30
CA ARG A 429 -18.64 3.92 -4.69
C ARG A 429 -17.98 4.47 -3.42
N GLU A 430 -16.69 4.18 -3.25
CA GLU A 430 -15.86 4.74 -2.20
C GLU A 430 -14.90 5.77 -2.81
N ALA A 431 -14.78 6.93 -2.19
CA ALA A 431 -13.81 7.96 -2.54
C ALA A 431 -13.57 8.86 -1.32
N GLY A 432 -12.32 9.20 -1.05
CA GLY A 432 -11.95 10.11 0.05
C GLY A 432 -12.44 9.65 1.44
N GLY A 433 -12.52 8.34 1.67
CA GLY A 433 -12.99 7.73 2.92
C GLY A 433 -14.49 7.76 3.12
N GLY A 434 -15.28 8.29 2.16
CA GLY A 434 -16.74 8.26 2.13
C GLY A 434 -17.28 7.19 1.20
N ILE A 435 -18.41 6.56 1.55
CA ILE A 435 -19.05 5.51 0.77
C ILE A 435 -20.42 5.99 0.30
N GLN A 436 -20.71 5.76 -0.98
CA GLN A 436 -22.04 5.89 -1.57
C GLN A 436 -22.55 4.49 -1.93
N ALA A 437 -23.75 4.16 -1.51
CA ALA A 437 -24.46 2.94 -1.84
C ALA A 437 -25.72 3.29 -2.64
N GLN A 438 -25.78 2.85 -3.89
CA GLN A 438 -26.90 3.10 -4.79
C GLN A 438 -27.58 1.81 -5.20
N ASN A 439 -28.84 1.90 -5.61
CA ASN A 439 -29.65 0.76 -6.04
C ASN A 439 -29.64 -0.40 -5.02
N ILE A 440 -29.75 -0.03 -3.73
CA ILE A 440 -29.82 -1.01 -2.66
C ILE A 440 -31.07 -1.87 -2.84
N LEU A 441 -30.89 -3.17 -2.83
CA LEU A 441 -31.93 -4.17 -2.68
C LEU A 441 -31.55 -5.08 -1.51
N LEU A 442 -32.31 -5.02 -0.45
CA LEU A 442 -32.19 -5.89 0.73
C LEU A 442 -33.43 -6.77 0.82
N THR A 443 -33.24 -8.08 0.85
CA THR A 443 -34.29 -9.07 1.12
C THR A 443 -33.99 -9.78 2.42
N VAL A 444 -34.91 -9.65 3.39
CA VAL A 444 -34.80 -10.25 4.72
C VAL A 444 -35.90 -11.29 4.89
N ALA A 445 -35.48 -12.50 5.27
CA ALA A 445 -36.41 -13.60 5.49
C ALA A 445 -37.44 -13.25 6.55
N GLY A 446 -38.74 -13.49 6.28
CA GLY A 446 -39.83 -13.24 7.20
C GLY A 446 -40.18 -11.76 7.45
N LEU A 447 -39.46 -10.81 6.82
CA LEU A 447 -39.71 -9.38 6.97
C LEU A 447 -40.10 -8.71 5.65
N GLY A 448 -39.40 -9.01 4.54
CA GLY A 448 -39.67 -8.45 3.22
C GLY A 448 -38.47 -7.89 2.52
N THR A 449 -38.68 -6.87 1.68
CA THR A 449 -37.64 -6.25 0.86
C THR A 449 -37.53 -4.76 1.19
N ALA A 450 -36.31 -4.22 1.10
CA ALA A 450 -36.05 -2.78 1.15
C ALA A 450 -35.24 -2.35 -0.05
N THR A 451 -35.58 -1.21 -0.65
CA THR A 451 -34.88 -0.61 -1.77
C THR A 451 -34.59 0.86 -1.49
N GLY A 452 -33.44 1.36 -1.96
CA GLY A 452 -33.07 2.76 -1.74
C GLY A 452 -31.62 3.06 -2.01
N ASN A 453 -31.14 4.13 -1.39
CA ASN A 453 -29.77 4.61 -1.52
C ASN A 453 -29.29 5.13 -0.17
N GLY A 454 -27.98 5.31 -0.03
CA GLY A 454 -27.44 5.92 1.17
C GLY A 454 -25.97 6.25 1.05
N THR A 455 -25.47 6.88 2.10
CA THR A 455 -24.06 7.27 2.21
C THR A 455 -23.52 6.95 3.60
N VAL A 456 -22.21 6.70 3.64
CA VAL A 456 -21.42 6.71 4.87
C VAL A 456 -20.39 7.82 4.73
N SER A 457 -20.40 8.79 5.62
CA SER A 457 -19.43 9.88 5.58
C SER A 457 -18.02 9.40 5.99
N PRO A 458 -16.95 10.16 5.71
CA PRO A 458 -15.61 9.86 6.24
C PRO A 458 -15.58 9.77 7.77
N ALA A 459 -16.45 10.51 8.47
CA ALA A 459 -16.65 10.44 9.91
C ALA A 459 -17.49 9.22 10.36
N LYS A 460 -17.80 8.27 9.43
CA LYS A 460 -18.57 7.04 9.67
C LYS A 460 -20.04 7.27 10.03
N ALA A 461 -20.60 8.46 9.81
CA ALA A 461 -22.02 8.72 9.99
C ALA A 461 -22.83 8.15 8.81
N LEU A 462 -23.92 7.47 9.14
CA LEU A 462 -24.86 6.86 8.21
C LEU A 462 -25.93 7.87 7.78
N ASN A 463 -26.30 7.85 6.51
CA ASN A 463 -27.46 8.55 5.97
C ASN A 463 -28.06 7.73 4.83
N PHE A 464 -29.00 6.84 5.18
CA PHE A 464 -29.68 5.98 4.22
C PHE A 464 -31.15 6.28 4.18
N HIS A 465 -31.74 6.26 2.99
CA HIS A 465 -33.14 6.41 2.71
C HIS A 465 -33.60 5.21 1.90
N VAL A 466 -34.42 4.37 2.52
CA VAL A 466 -34.91 3.14 1.90
C VAL A 466 -36.42 3.04 2.04
N VAL A 467 -37.07 2.34 1.13
CA VAL A 467 -38.51 1.99 1.21
C VAL A 467 -38.61 0.49 1.49
N ALA A 468 -39.13 0.16 2.65
CA ALA A 468 -39.37 -1.21 3.08
C ALA A 468 -40.74 -1.70 2.63
N LYS A 469 -40.79 -2.72 1.77
CA LYS A 469 -41.98 -3.46 1.39
C LYS A 469 -42.04 -4.72 2.24
N LEU A 470 -42.94 -4.72 3.20
CA LEU A 470 -43.09 -5.82 4.13
C LEU A 470 -43.85 -6.97 3.47
N GLN A 471 -43.39 -8.20 3.71
CA GLN A 471 -43.93 -9.42 3.13
C GLN A 471 -44.33 -10.36 4.29
N GLY A 472 -45.61 -10.47 4.57
CA GLY A 472 -46.09 -11.35 5.64
C GLY A 472 -47.28 -12.18 5.19
N GLY A 473 -47.33 -13.43 5.65
CA GLY A 473 -48.49 -14.34 5.47
C GLY A 473 -49.75 -13.83 6.12
N VAL A 474 -49.70 -12.67 6.76
CA VAL A 474 -50.81 -11.99 7.44
C VAL A 474 -51.50 -10.97 6.55
N ALA A 475 -50.94 -10.72 5.32
CA ALA A 475 -51.61 -9.80 4.38
C ALA A 475 -53.06 -10.23 4.06
N SER A 476 -53.34 -11.53 4.03
CA SER A 476 -54.68 -12.06 3.85
C SER A 476 -55.53 -11.98 5.14
N ALA A 477 -54.95 -12.18 6.31
CA ALA A 477 -55.64 -12.04 7.59
C ALA A 477 -55.77 -10.55 7.99
N ALA A 478 -54.78 -9.71 7.67
CA ALA A 478 -54.82 -8.26 7.88
C ALA A 478 -55.82 -7.58 6.95
N THR A 479 -55.95 -7.99 5.68
CA THR A 479 -57.00 -7.48 4.79
C THR A 479 -58.40 -7.81 5.32
N SER A 480 -58.60 -8.97 5.93
CA SER A 480 -59.87 -9.33 6.58
C SER A 480 -60.11 -8.56 7.89
N ALA A 481 -59.07 -8.31 8.69
CA ALA A 481 -59.14 -7.50 9.90
C ALA A 481 -59.23 -5.99 9.59
N ILE A 482 -58.63 -5.51 8.53
CA ILE A 482 -58.65 -4.11 8.05
C ILE A 482 -60.05 -3.75 7.52
N SER A 483 -60.76 -4.68 6.90
CA SER A 483 -62.15 -4.49 6.49
C SER A 483 -63.12 -4.39 7.70
N MET A 484 -62.73 -4.88 8.86
CA MET A 484 -63.50 -4.76 10.12
C MET A 484 -63.15 -3.52 10.96
N ILE A 485 -61.95 -2.92 10.75
CA ILE A 485 -61.51 -1.69 11.41
C ILE A 485 -61.73 -0.52 10.43
N GLY A 486 -62.95 -0.14 10.26
CA GLY A 486 -63.35 1.04 9.47
C GLY A 486 -62.66 2.30 10.00
N GLY A 487 -62.17 3.16 9.11
CA GLY A 487 -61.56 4.46 9.45
C GLY A 487 -60.11 4.63 9.02
N THR A 488 -59.49 5.72 9.46
CA THR A 488 -58.13 6.14 9.10
C THR A 488 -57.04 5.09 9.36
N ALA A 489 -57.22 4.20 10.33
CA ALA A 489 -56.28 3.14 10.67
C ALA A 489 -56.20 2.05 9.57
N GLY A 490 -57.32 1.70 8.92
CA GLY A 490 -57.36 0.75 7.80
C GLY A 490 -56.66 1.28 6.54
N GLY A 491 -56.82 2.57 6.27
CA GLY A 491 -56.11 3.24 5.16
C GLY A 491 -54.58 3.29 5.34
N LEU A 492 -54.08 3.44 6.56
CA LEU A 492 -52.65 3.46 6.90
C LEU A 492 -51.98 2.11 6.65
N VAL A 493 -52.59 1.03 7.11
CA VAL A 493 -52.05 -0.32 6.93
C VAL A 493 -52.09 -0.73 5.46
N GLY A 494 -53.19 -0.40 4.75
CA GLY A 494 -53.34 -0.65 3.31
C GLY A 494 -52.33 0.12 2.47
N GLY A 495 -52.07 1.39 2.83
CA GLY A 495 -51.05 2.22 2.18
C GLY A 495 -49.63 1.70 2.39
N ALA A 496 -49.29 1.30 3.62
CA ALA A 496 -47.98 0.72 3.96
C ALA A 496 -47.73 -0.60 3.23
N LEU A 497 -48.73 -1.42 3.08
CA LEU A 497 -48.62 -2.70 2.36
C LEU A 497 -48.47 -2.47 0.84
N LYS A 498 -49.14 -1.46 0.27
CA LYS A 498 -49.12 -1.19 -1.15
C LYS A 498 -47.90 -0.38 -1.61
N ASN A 499 -47.54 0.67 -0.89
CA ASN A 499 -46.52 1.64 -1.30
C ASN A 499 -45.15 1.41 -0.61
N GLY A 500 -45.12 0.63 0.47
CA GLY A 500 -43.98 0.44 1.33
C GLY A 500 -43.83 1.54 2.39
N ILE A 501 -43.02 1.29 3.40
CA ILE A 501 -42.74 2.19 4.52
C ILE A 501 -41.39 2.87 4.25
N PRO A 502 -41.35 4.20 4.14
CA PRO A 502 -40.07 4.92 4.11
C PRO A 502 -39.31 4.70 5.43
N VAL A 503 -38.04 4.40 5.35
CA VAL A 503 -37.17 4.16 6.51
C VAL A 503 -35.91 4.97 6.33
N THR A 504 -35.56 5.76 7.35
CA THR A 504 -34.30 6.49 7.43
C THR A 504 -33.36 5.77 8.38
N ILE A 505 -32.09 5.55 7.97
CA ILE A 505 -31.07 4.97 8.82
C ILE A 505 -29.97 6.00 9.02
N THR A 506 -29.75 6.38 10.28
CA THR A 506 -28.78 7.37 10.72
C THR A 506 -27.87 6.80 11.82
N GLY A 507 -27.10 7.63 12.51
CA GLY A 507 -26.14 7.19 13.52
C GLY A 507 -24.84 6.69 12.90
N THR A 508 -24.24 5.65 13.45
CA THR A 508 -23.00 5.03 12.96
C THR A 508 -23.22 3.55 12.64
N ALA A 509 -22.28 2.93 11.92
CA ALA A 509 -22.38 1.50 11.60
C ALA A 509 -22.42 0.62 12.86
N SER A 510 -21.70 1.00 13.92
CA SER A 510 -21.70 0.30 15.21
C SER A 510 -22.97 0.54 16.04
N SER A 511 -23.67 1.66 15.80
CA SER A 511 -24.90 2.05 16.51
C SER A 511 -25.89 2.68 15.54
N PRO A 512 -26.50 1.89 14.62
CA PRO A 512 -27.44 2.41 13.65
C PRO A 512 -28.79 2.73 14.32
N ILE A 513 -29.36 3.88 13.93
CA ILE A 513 -30.70 4.34 14.33
C ILE A 513 -31.59 4.17 13.13
N ILE A 514 -32.58 3.26 13.26
CA ILE A 514 -33.54 2.93 12.20
C ILE A 514 -34.88 3.57 12.55
N THR A 515 -35.32 4.51 11.72
CA THR A 515 -36.55 5.29 11.94
C THR A 515 -37.53 5.09 10.79
N PRO A 516 -38.56 4.26 10.96
CA PRO A 516 -39.65 4.18 10.01
C PRO A 516 -40.49 5.48 10.00
N ASP A 517 -40.75 6.04 8.81
CA ASP A 517 -41.61 7.21 8.66
C ASP A 517 -43.06 6.76 8.42
N MET A 518 -43.82 6.70 9.51
CA MET A 518 -45.24 6.35 9.46
C MET A 518 -46.13 7.54 9.05
N LYS A 519 -45.61 8.79 9.06
CA LYS A 519 -46.41 10.00 8.73
C LYS A 519 -46.60 10.16 7.21
N GLY A 520 -45.68 9.71 6.43
CA GLY A 520 -45.78 9.74 4.95
C GLY A 520 -46.86 8.83 4.36
N LEU A 521 -47.39 7.91 5.16
CA LEU A 521 -48.45 6.99 4.74
C LEU A 521 -49.87 7.58 4.92
N THR A 522 -50.01 8.64 5.71
CA THR A 522 -51.28 9.33 5.91
C THR A 522 -51.39 10.50 4.94
N GLY A 523 -51.78 10.25 3.71
CA GLY A 523 -52.05 11.34 2.74
C GLY A 523 -52.82 12.48 3.38
N GLY A 524 -52.13 13.58 3.75
CA GLY A 524 -52.72 14.91 3.99
C GLY A 524 -53.71 15.09 5.13
N GLY A 525 -53.37 14.67 6.35
CA GLY A 525 -54.14 15.01 7.55
C GLY A 525 -53.24 15.60 8.63
N THR A 526 -53.23 16.91 8.81
CA THR A 526 -52.53 17.63 9.89
C THR A 526 -53.21 17.35 11.25
N GLY A 527 -52.75 16.31 11.97
CA GLY A 527 -53.09 16.08 13.35
C GLY A 527 -52.13 15.13 14.04
N PRO A 528 -51.61 15.43 15.25
CA PRO A 528 -50.71 14.53 15.94
C PRO A 528 -51.45 13.26 16.36
N LEU A 529 -51.08 12.10 15.77
CA LEU A 529 -51.52 10.80 16.20
C LEU A 529 -50.93 10.50 17.59
N ASN A 530 -51.81 10.54 18.60
CA ASN A 530 -51.45 10.17 19.96
C ASN A 530 -51.31 8.63 20.02
N ALA A 531 -50.10 8.11 20.22
CA ALA A 531 -49.81 6.67 20.29
C ALA A 531 -50.63 5.92 21.39
N GLY A 532 -51.32 6.64 22.25
CA GLY A 532 -52.20 6.10 23.28
C GLY A 532 -53.54 5.57 22.81
N SER A 533 -54.00 5.85 21.56
CA SER A 533 -55.32 5.44 21.06
C SER A 533 -55.36 4.05 20.43
N LEU A 534 -54.19 3.40 20.23
CA LEU A 534 -54.09 2.06 19.62
C LEU A 534 -54.07 0.90 20.64
N LEU A 535 -53.96 1.22 21.95
CA LEU A 535 -54.06 0.22 23.00
C LEU A 535 -55.47 0.29 23.61
N GLY A 536 -56.26 -0.70 23.24
CA GLY A 536 -57.69 -0.83 23.63
C GLY A 536 -57.92 -0.58 25.11
N LYS A 537 -59.00 0.19 25.36
CA LYS A 537 -59.63 0.41 26.66
C LYS A 537 -59.70 -0.88 27.48
N LYS A 538 -58.88 -1.01 28.51
CA LYS A 538 -59.29 -1.63 29.80
C LYS A 538 -58.67 -0.78 30.90
N GLY A 539 -59.61 -0.27 31.73
CA GLY A 539 -59.57 0.70 32.78
C GLY A 539 -58.33 0.74 33.66
N LEU A 540 -57.86 1.97 33.88
CA LEU A 540 -57.16 2.36 35.09
C LEU A 540 -57.73 3.67 35.59
N PRO A 541 -57.82 3.88 36.89
CA PRO A 541 -58.66 4.92 37.51
C PRO A 541 -57.95 6.30 37.38
N SER A 542 -58.82 7.31 37.18
CA SER A 542 -58.52 8.72 37.33
C SER A 542 -58.02 9.02 38.73
N GLN A 543 -56.84 9.71 38.80
CA GLN A 543 -56.52 10.82 39.69
C GLN A 543 -55.02 11.01 39.81
N ILE A 544 -54.46 12.00 39.14
CA ILE A 544 -53.31 12.72 39.60
C ILE A 544 -53.57 14.22 39.29
N PRO A 545 -53.43 15.13 40.24
CA PRO A 545 -53.82 16.53 40.08
C PRO A 545 -52.72 17.30 39.39
N THR A 546 -53.07 18.05 38.36
CA THR A 546 -52.27 19.11 37.78
C THR A 546 -52.23 20.32 38.69
N LYS A 547 -51.16 20.57 39.39
CA LYS A 547 -50.76 21.91 39.87
C LYS A 547 -49.26 22.10 39.85
N GLY A 548 -48.85 23.11 39.10
CA GLY A 548 -47.66 23.91 39.34
C GLY A 548 -46.36 23.46 38.69
N LEU A 549 -46.06 23.95 37.51
CA LEU A 549 -44.72 24.30 37.07
C LEU A 549 -44.84 25.23 35.84
N GLY A 550 -45.34 26.42 36.11
CA GLY A 550 -45.05 27.59 35.31
C GLY A 550 -43.90 28.36 35.98
N ASN A 551 -43.04 28.92 35.18
CA ASN A 551 -41.92 29.83 35.51
C ASN A 551 -40.61 29.15 35.92
N SER A 552 -39.76 28.95 34.92
CA SER A 552 -38.34 29.39 34.95
C SER A 552 -37.61 28.93 33.68
N LEU A 553 -37.83 29.67 32.59
CA LEU A 553 -36.95 29.69 31.43
C LEU A 553 -36.91 31.14 30.88
N GLY A 554 -36.38 32.02 31.69
CA GLY A 554 -36.01 33.36 31.32
C GLY A 554 -34.72 33.71 32.03
N GLY A 555 -33.59 33.52 31.40
CA GLY A 555 -32.34 34.03 31.99
C GLY A 555 -31.13 33.15 31.72
N LEU A 556 -30.70 33.10 30.48
CA LEU A 556 -29.29 32.79 30.17
C LEU A 556 -29.03 33.00 28.66
N LEU A 557 -29.31 34.23 28.20
CA LEU A 557 -28.70 34.83 27.02
C LEU A 557 -28.17 36.18 27.45
N GLY A 558 -26.87 36.25 27.71
CA GLY A 558 -26.20 37.50 27.97
C GLY A 558 -24.74 37.37 28.38
N LYS A 559 -23.88 37.65 27.42
CA LYS A 559 -22.51 38.18 27.59
C LYS A 559 -21.38 37.26 28.11
N HIS A 560 -20.47 36.79 27.28
CA HIS A 560 -19.18 37.42 26.91
C HIS A 560 -18.53 36.58 25.82
#